data_ef7ef6189557a63cfd5e5c7baa1b80f2
#
_entry.id   ef7ef6189557a63cfd5e5c7baa1b80f2
#
_cell.length_a   1.000
_cell.length_b   1.000
_cell.length_c   1.000
_cell.angle_alpha   90.00
_cell.angle_beta   90.00
_cell.angle_gamma   90.00
#
_symmetry.space_group_name_H-M   'P 1'
#
loop_
_entity.id
_entity.type
_entity.pdbx_description
1 polymer ?
#
loop_
_entity_poly.entity_id
_entity_poly.type
_entity_poly.pdbx_seq_one_letter_code
_entity_poly.pdbx_strand_id
1 'polypeptide(L)'
;METKEQEKKVTELPQNAYRELAPGEEYKPVLPSHKPATEVTGYSIFMGLLMAVIFSAAAAYSGLKIGQVFEAAIPISIIAVGASAAFKRKNALGQNVIIQSIGASSGVIVAGAVFTIPGLYILQAKYPEIQVDFWQIFFSSLLGGFLGILFLIPFRKYFVKDMHGKLPFPEATATTEILMTGEKGGNKARLLITSGLIGGLFDFCFSSFRLWSEVITTKIIPAGAMMADRFKMVFKFNVSALIFSFGYLVGLRYAVIITMGSLLSWLVLVPMVNEIGVLGAAVGGGINPFESMSAELIFANYVRPIGIGAIAMAGIIGIIKSSSVIGTAFKMAVGKKIKTDGVQEDTKRTDRDLKMSFVMLFLFLTLIAVFIFLIIGVKITLTQALVALLTITIISFLFTTVAANAIAIVGSNPVSGMTLMTLILTSVVLVAVGLDGWQGMVSGLSIGGVVCTALSMAGGFV
;
A
#
# COMPACT_ATOMS: atom_id res chain seq x y z
N MET A 1 -11.59 31.78 -43.69
CA MET A 1 -11.12 32.52 -42.50
C MET A 1 -11.59 31.75 -41.28
N GLU A 2 -10.95 30.64 -40.97
CA GLU A 2 -11.24 29.90 -39.77
C GLU A 2 -10.32 30.39 -38.67
N THR A 3 -10.93 30.96 -37.70
CA THR A 3 -10.35 31.52 -36.48
C THR A 3 -9.45 30.50 -35.79
N LYS A 4 -8.18 30.84 -35.68
CA LYS A 4 -7.27 30.26 -34.70
C LYS A 4 -7.81 30.56 -33.29
N GLU A 5 -8.75 29.77 -32.81
CA GLU A 5 -9.01 29.72 -31.39
C GLU A 5 -7.70 29.26 -30.74
N GLN A 6 -7.05 30.18 -30.06
CA GLN A 6 -5.92 29.91 -29.19
C GLN A 6 -6.35 28.78 -28.28
N GLU A 7 -5.73 27.61 -28.43
CA GLU A 7 -5.85 26.49 -27.47
C GLU A 7 -5.48 27.03 -26.09
N LYS A 8 -6.51 27.43 -25.34
CA LYS A 8 -6.36 27.81 -23.93
C LYS A 8 -5.81 26.59 -23.25
N LYS A 9 -4.54 26.60 -22.85
CA LYS A 9 -3.94 25.52 -22.09
C LYS A 9 -4.82 25.26 -20.87
N VAL A 10 -5.43 24.09 -20.81
CA VAL A 10 -6.30 23.67 -19.71
C VAL A 10 -5.37 23.46 -18.50
N THR A 11 -5.43 24.38 -17.55
CA THR A 11 -4.57 24.37 -16.35
C THR A 11 -5.25 23.77 -15.13
N GLU A 12 -6.53 23.43 -15.23
CA GLU A 12 -7.37 22.89 -14.16
C GLU A 12 -8.26 21.79 -14.71
N LEU A 13 -8.60 20.81 -13.88
CA LEU A 13 -9.56 19.78 -14.27
C LEU A 13 -10.95 20.40 -14.47
N PRO A 14 -11.72 19.94 -15.44
CA PRO A 14 -13.09 20.39 -15.63
C PRO A 14 -13.94 20.01 -14.40
N GLN A 15 -14.94 20.84 -14.06
CA GLN A 15 -15.78 20.61 -12.88
C GLN A 15 -16.47 19.25 -12.86
N ASN A 16 -16.79 18.69 -14.04
CA ASN A 16 -17.38 17.37 -14.16
C ASN A 16 -16.38 16.21 -13.96
N ALA A 17 -15.10 16.49 -13.70
CA ALA A 17 -14.13 15.50 -13.23
C ALA A 17 -14.41 15.02 -11.79
N TYR A 18 -15.05 15.87 -10.97
CA TYR A 18 -15.25 15.66 -9.54
C TYR A 18 -16.66 15.19 -9.16
N ARG A 19 -17.57 15.07 -10.12
CA ARG A 19 -18.95 14.69 -9.86
C ARG A 19 -19.46 13.64 -10.84
N GLU A 20 -20.58 13.01 -10.49
CA GLU A 20 -21.28 12.14 -11.42
C GLU A 20 -21.73 12.94 -12.66
N LEU A 21 -21.61 12.30 -13.82
CA LEU A 21 -22.05 12.88 -15.09
C LEU A 21 -23.58 12.89 -15.16
N ALA A 22 -24.16 13.99 -15.61
CA ALA A 22 -25.58 14.06 -15.86
C ALA A 22 -25.97 13.17 -17.05
N PRO A 23 -27.23 12.71 -17.16
CA PRO A 23 -27.69 11.94 -18.30
C PRO A 23 -27.41 12.68 -19.63
N GLY A 24 -26.61 12.05 -20.51
CA GLY A 24 -26.18 12.65 -21.78
C GLY A 24 -24.94 13.52 -21.71
N GLU A 25 -24.37 13.74 -20.53
CA GLU A 25 -23.10 14.45 -20.36
C GLU A 25 -21.92 13.50 -20.60
N GLU A 26 -20.92 13.95 -21.35
CA GLU A 26 -19.69 13.19 -21.62
C GLU A 26 -18.49 13.90 -21.00
N TYR A 27 -17.63 13.15 -20.31
CA TYR A 27 -16.36 13.65 -19.81
C TYR A 27 -15.37 13.83 -20.96
N LYS A 28 -14.81 15.03 -21.09
CA LYS A 28 -13.77 15.32 -22.07
C LYS A 28 -12.40 15.24 -21.40
N PRO A 29 -11.55 14.25 -21.76
CA PRO A 29 -10.22 14.12 -21.17
C PRO A 29 -9.33 15.31 -21.56
N VAL A 30 -8.46 15.72 -20.64
CA VAL A 30 -7.51 16.83 -20.82
C VAL A 30 -6.56 16.56 -21.99
N LEU A 31 -6.08 15.34 -22.12
CA LEU A 31 -5.31 14.89 -23.29
C LEU A 31 -6.29 14.33 -24.33
N PRO A 32 -6.47 15.00 -25.49
CA PRO A 32 -7.43 14.57 -26.49
C PRO A 32 -7.10 13.18 -27.03
N SER A 33 -8.09 12.32 -27.14
CA SER A 33 -7.93 10.93 -27.61
C SER A 33 -7.47 10.84 -29.08
N HIS A 34 -7.74 11.87 -29.89
CA HIS A 34 -7.44 11.92 -31.32
C HIS A 34 -6.03 12.45 -31.63
N LYS A 35 -5.37 13.13 -30.68
CA LYS A 35 -3.98 13.60 -30.85
C LYS A 35 -3.02 12.61 -30.20
N PRO A 36 -2.02 12.07 -30.93
CA PRO A 36 -0.96 11.27 -30.33
C PRO A 36 -0.14 12.16 -29.39
N ALA A 37 -0.22 11.90 -28.10
CA ALA A 37 0.65 12.54 -27.11
C ALA A 37 1.99 11.78 -27.04
N THR A 38 3.10 12.50 -26.94
CA THR A 38 4.42 11.91 -26.72
C THR A 38 4.51 11.52 -25.24
N GLU A 39 4.04 10.33 -24.88
CA GLU A 39 3.94 9.86 -23.50
C GLU A 39 5.18 9.05 -23.12
N VAL A 40 5.44 7.97 -23.87
CA VAL A 40 6.55 7.04 -23.64
C VAL A 40 7.79 7.50 -24.40
N THR A 41 8.81 7.95 -23.67
CA THR A 41 10.09 8.39 -24.21
C THR A 41 11.24 7.81 -23.39
N GLY A 42 12.46 7.74 -23.95
CA GLY A 42 13.63 7.32 -23.17
C GLY A 42 13.82 8.13 -21.88
N TYR A 43 13.49 9.43 -21.91
CA TYR A 43 13.50 10.28 -20.73
C TYR A 43 12.45 9.88 -19.69
N SER A 44 11.20 9.67 -20.10
CA SER A 44 10.13 9.33 -19.15
C SER A 44 10.37 7.96 -18.49
N ILE A 45 10.89 6.99 -19.25
CA ILE A 45 11.26 5.68 -18.72
C ILE A 45 12.45 5.81 -17.75
N PHE A 46 13.53 6.48 -18.15
CA PHE A 46 14.72 6.64 -17.30
C PHE A 46 14.40 7.36 -15.99
N MET A 47 13.70 8.50 -16.07
CA MET A 47 13.30 9.27 -14.89
C MET A 47 12.33 8.48 -14.01
N GLY A 48 11.39 7.75 -14.61
CA GLY A 48 10.47 6.88 -13.88
C GLY A 48 11.20 5.78 -13.10
N LEU A 49 12.15 5.09 -13.75
CA LEU A 49 12.98 4.07 -13.09
C LEU A 49 13.87 4.66 -12.00
N LEU A 50 14.46 5.84 -12.23
CA LEU A 50 15.25 6.52 -11.21
C LEU A 50 14.40 6.85 -9.97
N MET A 51 13.18 7.39 -10.18
CA MET A 51 12.23 7.64 -9.10
C MET A 51 11.82 6.34 -8.41
N ALA A 52 11.59 5.27 -9.17
CA ALA A 52 11.26 3.96 -8.60
C ALA A 52 12.33 3.46 -7.63
N VAL A 53 13.62 3.55 -7.98
CA VAL A 53 14.71 3.14 -7.10
C VAL A 53 14.78 3.98 -5.83
N ILE A 54 14.73 5.32 -5.97
CA ILE A 54 14.83 6.25 -4.83
C ILE A 54 13.64 6.04 -3.87
N PHE A 55 12.42 6.01 -4.40
CA PHE A 55 11.22 5.92 -3.58
C PHE A 55 10.95 4.51 -3.05
N SER A 56 11.45 3.44 -3.70
CA SER A 56 11.45 2.09 -3.09
C SER A 56 12.27 2.06 -1.82
N ALA A 57 13.48 2.62 -1.85
CA ALA A 57 14.35 2.66 -0.68
C ALA A 57 13.72 3.48 0.46
N ALA A 58 13.16 4.66 0.13
CA ALA A 58 12.48 5.51 1.10
C ALA A 58 11.23 4.85 1.69
N ALA A 59 10.41 4.20 0.86
CA ALA A 59 9.21 3.47 1.27
C ALA A 59 9.55 2.26 2.16
N ALA A 60 10.59 1.49 1.80
CA ALA A 60 11.06 0.37 2.60
C ALA A 60 11.57 0.84 3.98
N TYR A 61 12.36 1.90 4.01
CA TYR A 61 12.85 2.48 5.27
C TYR A 61 11.69 2.94 6.16
N SER A 62 10.71 3.68 5.62
CA SER A 62 9.56 4.14 6.39
C SER A 62 8.70 2.96 6.88
N GLY A 63 8.45 1.97 6.02
CA GLY A 63 7.69 0.78 6.36
C GLY A 63 8.32 -0.02 7.51
N LEU A 64 9.63 -0.21 7.47
CA LEU A 64 10.36 -0.91 8.53
C LEU A 64 10.47 -0.10 9.83
N LYS A 65 10.60 1.23 9.74
CA LYS A 65 10.79 2.09 10.91
C LYS A 65 9.47 2.44 11.60
N ILE A 66 8.43 2.75 10.84
CA ILE A 66 7.17 3.30 11.33
C ILE A 66 6.05 2.26 11.29
N GLY A 67 6.20 1.19 10.49
CA GLY A 67 5.14 0.23 10.21
C GLY A 67 4.09 0.76 9.23
N GLN A 68 4.41 1.85 8.51
CA GLN A 68 3.55 2.47 7.50
C GLN A 68 4.37 2.81 6.26
N VAL A 69 3.81 2.55 5.10
CA VAL A 69 4.41 2.91 3.82
C VAL A 69 3.65 4.10 3.26
N PHE A 70 4.37 5.16 2.91
CA PHE A 70 3.76 6.31 2.25
C PHE A 70 3.64 6.07 0.76
N GLU A 71 2.58 6.59 0.17
CA GLU A 71 2.40 6.55 -1.27
C GLU A 71 3.22 7.66 -1.94
N ALA A 72 4.03 7.27 -2.92
CA ALA A 72 5.02 8.15 -3.51
C ALA A 72 4.47 8.95 -4.72
N ALA A 73 3.20 8.77 -5.10
CA ALA A 73 2.62 9.36 -6.30
C ALA A 73 2.69 10.89 -6.30
N ILE A 74 2.33 11.53 -5.19
CA ILE A 74 2.35 13.00 -5.05
C ILE A 74 3.78 13.56 -5.16
N PRO A 75 4.77 13.15 -4.33
CA PRO A 75 6.12 13.68 -4.42
C PRO A 75 6.79 13.39 -5.76
N ILE A 76 6.57 12.22 -6.35
CA ILE A 76 7.10 11.89 -7.69
C ILE A 76 6.50 12.81 -8.74
N SER A 77 5.20 13.12 -8.68
CA SER A 77 4.56 14.05 -9.61
C SER A 77 5.18 15.45 -9.55
N ILE A 78 5.43 15.95 -8.33
CA ILE A 78 6.08 17.26 -8.13
C ILE A 78 7.49 17.25 -8.73
N ILE A 79 8.27 16.18 -8.49
CA ILE A 79 9.63 16.03 -9.04
C ILE A 79 9.59 15.92 -10.57
N ALA A 80 8.68 15.11 -11.13
CA ALA A 80 8.53 14.93 -12.57
C ALA A 80 8.25 16.27 -13.27
N VAL A 81 7.33 17.04 -12.71
CA VAL A 81 6.98 18.38 -13.18
C VAL A 81 8.16 19.33 -13.08
N GLY A 82 8.83 19.38 -11.91
CA GLY A 82 9.98 20.23 -11.68
C GLY A 82 11.14 19.90 -12.62
N ALA A 83 11.44 18.60 -12.82
CA ALA A 83 12.47 18.14 -13.74
C ALA A 83 12.12 18.51 -15.20
N SER A 84 10.88 18.30 -15.62
CA SER A 84 10.43 18.68 -16.96
C SER A 84 10.55 20.18 -17.22
N ALA A 85 10.25 21.01 -16.22
CA ALA A 85 10.43 22.44 -16.27
C ALA A 85 11.92 22.83 -16.34
N ALA A 86 12.77 22.22 -15.53
CA ALA A 86 14.23 22.46 -15.54
C ALA A 86 14.87 22.09 -16.87
N PHE A 87 14.44 20.96 -17.46
CA PHE A 87 14.91 20.54 -18.80
C PHE A 87 14.16 21.22 -19.95
N LYS A 88 13.32 22.24 -19.68
CA LYS A 88 12.57 23.03 -20.68
C LYS A 88 11.78 22.15 -21.65
N ARG A 89 11.18 21.07 -21.18
CA ARG A 89 10.42 20.14 -22.01
C ARG A 89 9.05 20.72 -22.37
N LYS A 90 8.73 20.70 -23.66
CA LYS A 90 7.43 21.11 -24.18
C LYS A 90 6.45 19.94 -24.15
N ASN A 91 5.19 20.19 -23.85
CA ASN A 91 4.11 19.18 -23.79
C ASN A 91 4.45 17.99 -22.90
N ALA A 92 5.00 18.26 -21.71
CA ALA A 92 5.56 17.25 -20.82
C ALA A 92 4.49 16.48 -20.03
N LEU A 93 3.21 16.85 -20.06
CA LEU A 93 2.15 16.25 -19.24
C LEU A 93 2.11 14.73 -19.40
N GLY A 94 2.05 14.21 -20.63
CA GLY A 94 2.04 12.76 -20.87
C GLY A 94 3.30 12.05 -20.37
N GLN A 95 4.49 12.68 -20.54
CA GLN A 95 5.75 12.14 -20.03
C GLN A 95 5.78 12.11 -18.51
N ASN A 96 5.26 13.16 -17.85
CA ASN A 96 5.19 13.25 -16.39
C ASN A 96 4.23 12.21 -15.80
N VAL A 97 3.12 11.90 -16.49
CA VAL A 97 2.23 10.81 -16.11
C VAL A 97 2.97 9.46 -16.14
N ILE A 98 3.78 9.20 -17.17
CA ILE A 98 4.58 7.96 -17.24
C ILE A 98 5.63 7.90 -16.14
N ILE A 99 6.34 9.02 -15.86
CA ILE A 99 7.32 9.08 -14.76
C ILE A 99 6.64 8.79 -13.42
N GLN A 100 5.49 9.41 -13.18
CA GLN A 100 4.72 9.22 -11.97
C GLN A 100 4.24 7.76 -11.85
N SER A 101 3.68 7.18 -12.91
CA SER A 101 3.14 5.81 -12.88
C SER A 101 4.24 4.77 -12.61
N ILE A 102 5.39 4.88 -13.28
CA ILE A 102 6.54 3.98 -13.05
C ILE A 102 7.08 4.18 -11.63
N GLY A 103 7.28 5.42 -11.22
CA GLY A 103 7.84 5.74 -9.92
C GLY A 103 6.93 5.33 -8.78
N ALA A 104 5.63 5.62 -8.84
CA ALA A 104 4.66 5.29 -7.80
C ALA A 104 4.49 3.78 -7.59
N SER A 105 4.58 2.98 -8.65
CA SER A 105 4.48 1.52 -8.56
C SER A 105 5.50 0.90 -7.59
N SER A 106 6.64 1.57 -7.39
CA SER A 106 7.69 1.12 -6.47
C SER A 106 7.24 1.13 -5.01
N GLY A 107 6.62 2.21 -4.56
CA GLY A 107 6.09 2.32 -3.20
C GLY A 107 4.99 1.30 -2.94
N VAL A 108 4.17 1.06 -3.94
CA VAL A 108 3.08 0.08 -3.89
C VAL A 108 3.61 -1.36 -3.74
N ILE A 109 4.62 -1.76 -4.51
CA ILE A 109 5.26 -3.08 -4.39
C ILE A 109 5.89 -3.24 -2.99
N VAL A 110 6.60 -2.21 -2.53
CA VAL A 110 7.20 -2.21 -1.19
C VAL A 110 6.13 -2.33 -0.10
N ALA A 111 4.99 -1.65 -0.24
CA ALA A 111 3.89 -1.76 0.71
C ALA A 111 3.36 -3.20 0.84
N GLY A 112 3.30 -3.95 -0.27
CA GLY A 112 2.95 -5.38 -0.22
C GLY A 112 4.01 -6.24 0.46
N ALA A 113 5.28 -5.98 0.17
CA ALA A 113 6.40 -6.80 0.60
C ALA A 113 6.80 -6.56 2.08
N VAL A 114 6.77 -5.31 2.55
CA VAL A 114 7.31 -4.91 3.86
C VAL A 114 6.55 -5.50 5.05
N PHE A 115 5.32 -5.91 4.86
CA PHE A 115 4.50 -6.52 5.91
C PHE A 115 4.68 -8.04 6.03
N THR A 116 5.37 -8.69 5.11
CA THR A 116 5.58 -10.14 5.09
C THR A 116 7.05 -10.51 5.14
N ILE A 117 7.86 -9.96 4.26
CA ILE A 117 9.27 -10.32 4.06
C ILE A 117 10.14 -10.15 5.31
N PRO A 118 10.01 -9.08 6.13
CA PRO A 118 10.79 -8.96 7.37
C PRO A 118 10.56 -10.11 8.34
N GLY A 119 9.39 -10.77 8.27
CA GLY A 119 9.10 -11.97 9.03
C GLY A 119 10.08 -13.12 8.77
N LEU A 120 10.61 -13.25 7.54
CA LEU A 120 11.63 -14.23 7.19
C LEU A 120 12.94 -14.00 7.95
N TYR A 121 13.36 -12.75 8.08
CA TYR A 121 14.58 -12.40 8.84
C TYR A 121 14.39 -12.58 10.34
N ILE A 122 13.20 -12.34 10.87
CA ILE A 122 12.85 -12.62 12.27
C ILE A 122 12.88 -14.13 12.52
N LEU A 123 12.36 -14.93 11.60
CA LEU A 123 12.42 -16.39 11.68
C LEU A 123 13.86 -16.90 11.59
N GLN A 124 14.69 -16.35 10.70
CA GLN A 124 16.10 -16.68 10.58
C GLN A 124 16.86 -16.42 11.90
N ALA A 125 16.57 -15.33 12.60
CA ALA A 125 17.17 -15.04 13.90
C ALA A 125 16.76 -16.06 14.98
N LYS A 126 15.57 -16.67 14.86
CA LYS A 126 15.06 -17.69 15.79
C LYS A 126 15.46 -19.11 15.41
N TYR A 127 15.54 -19.38 14.12
CA TYR A 127 15.87 -20.69 13.52
C TYR A 127 17.05 -20.50 12.56
N PRO A 128 18.29 -20.75 13.01
CA PRO A 128 19.52 -20.53 12.20
C PRO A 128 19.59 -21.37 10.92
N GLU A 129 18.77 -22.40 10.82
CA GLU A 129 18.66 -23.30 9.65
C GLU A 129 18.01 -22.58 8.45
N ILE A 130 17.27 -21.48 8.70
CA ILE A 130 16.59 -20.71 7.66
C ILE A 130 17.61 -19.80 6.98
N GLN A 131 17.78 -19.99 5.69
CA GLN A 131 18.53 -19.07 4.84
C GLN A 131 17.54 -18.25 4.01
N VAL A 132 17.54 -16.94 4.22
CA VAL A 132 16.71 -16.02 3.43
C VAL A 132 17.46 -15.73 2.12
N ASP A 133 16.87 -16.15 1.00
CA ASP A 133 17.44 -15.95 -0.33
C ASP A 133 16.86 -14.68 -0.97
N PHE A 134 17.74 -13.85 -1.53
CA PHE A 134 17.35 -12.66 -2.30
C PHE A 134 16.39 -13.01 -3.45
N TRP A 135 16.64 -14.10 -4.16
CA TRP A 135 15.80 -14.51 -5.29
C TRP A 135 14.39 -14.92 -4.85
N GLN A 136 14.25 -15.50 -3.67
CA GLN A 136 12.94 -15.82 -3.10
C GLN A 136 12.12 -14.56 -2.85
N ILE A 137 12.74 -13.52 -2.28
CA ILE A 137 12.12 -12.22 -2.06
C ILE A 137 11.76 -11.54 -3.38
N PHE A 138 12.72 -11.52 -4.32
CA PHE A 138 12.55 -10.90 -5.61
C PHE A 138 11.40 -11.50 -6.40
N PHE A 139 11.39 -12.84 -6.57
CA PHE A 139 10.32 -13.50 -7.32
C PHE A 139 8.97 -13.44 -6.63
N SER A 140 8.92 -13.52 -5.29
CA SER A 140 7.68 -13.33 -4.54
C SER A 140 7.03 -11.98 -4.87
N SER A 141 7.80 -10.90 -4.81
CA SER A 141 7.31 -9.55 -5.10
C SER A 141 7.01 -9.34 -6.59
N LEU A 142 7.86 -9.82 -7.48
CA LEU A 142 7.69 -9.70 -8.94
C LEU A 142 6.41 -10.40 -9.41
N LEU A 143 6.23 -11.67 -9.03
CA LEU A 143 5.09 -12.47 -9.43
C LEU A 143 3.79 -11.94 -8.81
N GLY A 144 3.86 -11.48 -7.56
CA GLY A 144 2.74 -10.79 -6.91
C GLY A 144 2.33 -9.54 -7.68
N GLY A 145 3.29 -8.69 -8.06
CA GLY A 145 3.03 -7.49 -8.84
C GLY A 145 2.32 -7.78 -10.17
N PHE A 146 2.79 -8.78 -10.92
CA PHE A 146 2.13 -9.22 -12.16
C PHE A 146 0.71 -9.72 -11.93
N LEU A 147 0.49 -10.57 -10.91
CA LEU A 147 -0.84 -11.07 -10.58
C LEU A 147 -1.82 -9.94 -10.25
N GLY A 148 -1.38 -8.94 -9.45
CA GLY A 148 -2.22 -7.82 -9.07
C GLY A 148 -2.73 -7.02 -10.28
N ILE A 149 -1.82 -6.67 -11.20
CA ILE A 149 -2.19 -5.97 -12.44
C ILE A 149 -3.11 -6.81 -13.30
N LEU A 150 -2.75 -8.08 -13.56
CA LEU A 150 -3.50 -8.95 -14.47
C LEU A 150 -4.91 -9.27 -13.95
N PHE A 151 -5.09 -9.42 -12.65
CA PHE A 151 -6.41 -9.59 -12.07
C PHE A 151 -7.26 -8.32 -12.11
N LEU A 152 -6.64 -7.13 -12.12
CA LEU A 152 -7.39 -5.88 -12.09
C LEU A 152 -7.74 -5.34 -13.48
N ILE A 153 -6.94 -5.61 -14.51
CA ILE A 153 -7.22 -5.13 -15.88
C ILE A 153 -8.68 -5.32 -16.32
N PRO A 154 -9.33 -6.49 -16.08
CA PRO A 154 -10.73 -6.69 -16.45
C PRO A 154 -11.71 -5.72 -15.77
N PHE A 155 -11.34 -5.19 -14.61
CA PHE A 155 -12.19 -4.30 -13.81
C PHE A 155 -11.85 -2.81 -14.01
N ARG A 156 -10.79 -2.47 -14.77
CA ARG A 156 -10.36 -1.09 -14.99
C ARG A 156 -11.51 -0.20 -15.48
N LYS A 157 -12.25 -0.66 -16.47
CA LYS A 157 -13.39 0.09 -17.03
C LYS A 157 -14.43 0.41 -15.95
N TYR A 158 -14.74 -0.53 -15.09
CA TYR A 158 -15.67 -0.34 -13.98
C TYR A 158 -15.19 0.77 -13.04
N PHE A 159 -13.96 0.70 -12.55
CA PHE A 159 -13.45 1.70 -11.61
C PHE A 159 -13.26 3.08 -12.23
N VAL A 160 -12.71 3.15 -13.44
CA VAL A 160 -12.30 4.42 -14.08
C VAL A 160 -13.45 5.11 -14.82
N LYS A 161 -14.40 4.35 -15.41
CA LYS A 161 -15.46 4.89 -16.25
C LYS A 161 -16.85 4.76 -15.62
N ASP A 162 -17.24 3.54 -15.25
CA ASP A 162 -18.61 3.28 -14.79
C ASP A 162 -18.88 3.88 -13.40
N MET A 163 -17.82 4.03 -12.57
CA MET A 163 -17.87 4.63 -11.24
C MET A 163 -17.37 6.08 -11.19
N HIS A 164 -17.30 6.74 -12.36
CA HIS A 164 -16.87 8.14 -12.45
C HIS A 164 -17.75 9.05 -11.56
N GLY A 165 -17.11 9.87 -10.74
CA GLY A 165 -17.74 10.76 -9.79
C GLY A 165 -18.39 10.11 -8.56
N LYS A 166 -18.54 8.76 -8.53
CA LYS A 166 -19.03 8.01 -7.37
C LYS A 166 -17.92 7.64 -6.40
N LEU A 167 -16.73 7.39 -6.93
CA LEU A 167 -15.52 7.11 -6.15
C LEU A 167 -14.64 8.37 -6.15
N PRO A 168 -14.22 8.85 -4.96
CA PRO A 168 -13.53 10.14 -4.83
C PRO A 168 -12.08 10.12 -5.34
N PHE A 169 -11.39 8.97 -5.36
CA PHE A 169 -9.98 8.84 -5.75
C PHE A 169 -9.08 9.98 -5.23
N PRO A 170 -8.99 10.22 -3.92
CA PRO A 170 -8.43 11.47 -3.38
C PRO A 170 -6.96 11.66 -3.75
N GLU A 171 -6.16 10.61 -3.75
CA GLU A 171 -4.74 10.69 -4.10
C GLU A 171 -4.52 10.86 -5.61
N ALA A 172 -5.25 10.10 -6.43
CA ALA A 172 -5.16 10.22 -7.89
C ALA A 172 -5.62 11.60 -8.37
N THR A 173 -6.66 12.17 -7.74
CA THR A 173 -7.13 13.53 -8.02
C THR A 173 -6.05 14.55 -7.67
N ALA A 174 -5.50 14.52 -6.47
CA ALA A 174 -4.42 15.42 -6.05
C ALA A 174 -3.18 15.30 -6.95
N THR A 175 -2.79 14.08 -7.31
CA THR A 175 -1.69 13.79 -8.22
C THR A 175 -1.93 14.39 -9.60
N THR A 176 -3.15 14.23 -10.15
CA THR A 176 -3.54 14.78 -11.44
C THR A 176 -3.52 16.29 -11.44
N GLU A 177 -4.04 16.93 -10.39
CA GLU A 177 -3.99 18.39 -10.24
C GLU A 177 -2.56 18.92 -10.22
N ILE A 178 -1.65 18.24 -9.54
CA ILE A 178 -0.22 18.58 -9.51
C ILE A 178 0.37 18.47 -10.91
N LEU A 179 0.13 17.38 -11.62
CA LEU A 179 0.64 17.17 -12.97
C LEU A 179 0.13 18.24 -13.94
N MET A 180 -1.12 18.67 -13.80
CA MET A 180 -1.71 19.72 -14.63
C MET A 180 -1.21 21.12 -14.29
N THR A 181 -1.05 21.45 -13.01
CA THR A 181 -0.51 22.75 -12.61
C THR A 181 0.98 22.90 -12.91
N GLY A 182 1.62 21.82 -13.27
CA GLY A 182 3.07 21.70 -13.40
C GLY A 182 3.72 22.54 -14.50
N GLU A 183 2.98 23.02 -15.46
CA GLU A 183 3.53 23.98 -16.42
C GLU A 183 3.86 25.36 -15.79
N LYS A 184 3.36 25.63 -14.57
CA LYS A 184 3.70 26.82 -13.74
C LYS A 184 4.56 26.47 -12.52
N GLY A 185 5.01 25.22 -12.37
CA GLY A 185 5.39 24.56 -11.11
C GLY A 185 6.80 24.74 -10.58
N GLY A 186 7.65 25.61 -11.11
CA GLY A 186 9.02 25.79 -10.60
C GLY A 186 9.11 26.09 -9.10
N ASN A 187 8.19 26.86 -8.54
CA ASN A 187 8.16 27.18 -7.10
C ASN A 187 7.73 26.00 -6.23
N LYS A 188 6.81 25.13 -6.68
CA LYS A 188 6.38 23.96 -5.91
C LYS A 188 7.49 22.91 -5.80
N ALA A 189 8.23 22.66 -6.87
CA ALA A 189 9.38 21.75 -6.85
C ALA A 189 10.49 22.28 -5.93
N ARG A 190 10.78 23.58 -5.96
CA ARG A 190 11.74 24.21 -5.05
C ARG A 190 11.31 24.07 -3.59
N LEU A 191 10.02 24.29 -3.29
CA LEU A 191 9.49 24.13 -1.94
C LEU A 191 9.64 22.69 -1.45
N LEU A 192 9.33 21.67 -2.31
CA LEU A 192 9.50 20.26 -1.96
C LEU A 192 10.95 19.91 -1.64
N ILE A 193 11.88 20.33 -2.50
CA ILE A 193 13.32 20.06 -2.29
C ILE A 193 13.81 20.73 -1.00
N THR A 194 13.47 22.00 -0.78
CA THR A 194 13.90 22.72 0.43
C THR A 194 13.30 22.12 1.70
N SER A 195 12.02 21.75 1.70
CA SER A 195 11.37 21.10 2.84
C SER A 195 11.98 19.72 3.12
N GLY A 196 12.24 18.93 2.07
CA GLY A 196 12.89 17.63 2.17
C GLY A 196 14.31 17.73 2.74
N LEU A 197 15.09 18.74 2.31
CA LEU A 197 16.42 18.99 2.85
C LEU A 197 16.37 19.40 4.32
N ILE A 198 15.44 20.29 4.72
CA ILE A 198 15.28 20.73 6.11
C ILE A 198 14.86 19.54 6.99
N GLY A 199 13.85 18.77 6.58
CA GLY A 199 13.40 17.59 7.32
C GLY A 199 14.47 16.50 7.39
N GLY A 200 15.14 16.22 6.28
CA GLY A 200 16.24 15.26 6.24
C GLY A 200 17.43 15.68 7.10
N LEU A 201 17.80 16.97 7.10
CA LEU A 201 18.87 17.50 7.98
C LEU A 201 18.47 17.39 9.46
N PHE A 202 17.22 17.70 9.79
CA PHE A 202 16.70 17.54 11.15
C PHE A 202 16.83 16.08 11.63
N ASP A 203 16.33 15.13 10.85
CA ASP A 203 16.41 13.71 11.20
C ASP A 203 17.86 13.19 11.21
N PHE A 204 18.73 13.70 10.34
CA PHE A 204 20.16 13.40 10.32
C PHE A 204 20.87 13.88 11.59
N CYS A 205 20.52 15.06 12.10
CA CYS A 205 21.13 15.62 13.32
C CYS A 205 20.92 14.75 14.55
N PHE A 206 19.72 14.21 14.79
CA PHE A 206 19.54 13.32 15.94
C PHE A 206 20.07 11.89 15.65
N SER A 207 19.93 11.40 14.42
CA SER A 207 20.35 10.05 14.07
C SER A 207 21.87 9.87 14.08
N SER A 208 22.61 10.82 13.50
CA SER A 208 24.07 10.74 13.37
C SER A 208 24.81 11.41 14.51
N PHE A 209 24.39 12.63 14.89
CA PHE A 209 25.07 13.40 15.94
C PHE A 209 24.47 13.22 17.34
N ARG A 210 23.29 12.58 17.45
CA ARG A 210 22.59 12.37 18.72
C ARG A 210 22.40 13.64 19.53
N LEU A 211 22.14 14.78 18.86
CA LEU A 211 21.97 16.07 19.50
C LEU A 211 20.78 16.11 20.46
N TRP A 212 19.77 15.29 20.19
CA TRP A 212 18.62 15.04 21.06
C TRP A 212 18.15 13.59 20.91
N SER A 213 17.29 13.14 21.83
CA SER A 213 16.71 11.80 21.77
C SER A 213 15.60 11.75 20.72
N GLU A 214 15.58 10.71 19.89
CA GLU A 214 14.49 10.43 18.94
C GLU A 214 13.15 10.24 19.66
N VAL A 215 13.19 9.69 20.88
CA VAL A 215 11.99 9.40 21.68
C VAL A 215 12.06 10.12 23.01
N ILE A 216 11.13 11.02 23.25
CA ILE A 216 10.91 11.65 24.55
C ILE A 216 9.91 10.78 25.32
N THR A 217 10.24 10.40 26.55
CA THR A 217 9.39 9.56 27.39
C THR A 217 9.09 10.26 28.71
N THR A 218 7.91 10.04 29.24
CA THR A 218 7.53 10.54 30.57
C THR A 218 8.43 10.00 31.70
N LYS A 219 9.15 8.91 31.46
CA LYS A 219 10.12 8.35 32.44
C LYS A 219 11.28 9.32 32.79
N ILE A 220 11.51 10.37 32.00
CA ILE A 220 12.52 11.40 32.28
C ILE A 220 12.14 12.23 33.51
N ILE A 221 10.85 12.39 33.78
CA ILE A 221 10.33 13.17 34.91
C ILE A 221 10.09 12.21 36.08
N PRO A 222 10.52 12.54 37.34
CA PRO A 222 10.36 11.64 38.48
C PRO A 222 8.95 11.16 38.71
N ALA A 223 7.93 12.01 38.58
CA ALA A 223 6.52 11.66 38.66
C ALA A 223 6.12 10.68 37.56
N GLY A 224 6.62 10.86 36.32
CA GLY A 224 6.35 9.95 35.22
C GLY A 224 7.05 8.60 35.37
N ALA A 225 8.25 8.56 35.96
CA ALA A 225 8.92 7.31 36.33
C ALA A 225 8.11 6.52 37.37
N MET A 226 7.62 7.21 38.40
CA MET A 226 6.74 6.60 39.41
C MET A 226 5.45 6.04 38.78
N MET A 227 4.82 6.75 37.84
CA MET A 227 3.64 6.26 37.11
C MET A 227 3.97 5.06 36.24
N ALA A 228 5.15 5.04 35.61
CA ALA A 228 5.59 3.92 34.80
C ALA A 228 5.87 2.66 35.63
N ASP A 229 6.46 2.81 36.80
CA ASP A 229 6.80 1.69 37.69
C ASP A 229 5.56 1.13 38.40
N ARG A 230 4.73 1.99 38.98
CA ARG A 230 3.58 1.58 39.79
C ARG A 230 2.37 1.20 38.96
N PHE A 231 1.99 2.04 37.99
CA PHE A 231 0.77 1.87 37.17
C PHE A 231 1.06 1.35 35.77
N LYS A 232 2.34 1.14 35.41
CA LYS A 232 2.76 0.75 34.06
C LYS A 232 2.33 1.75 32.97
N MET A 233 1.98 2.97 33.34
CA MET A 233 1.61 4.05 32.43
C MET A 233 2.85 4.72 31.87
N VAL A 234 3.02 4.65 30.54
CA VAL A 234 4.15 5.30 29.83
C VAL A 234 3.60 6.07 28.66
N PHE A 235 4.00 7.33 28.54
CA PHE A 235 3.76 8.12 27.35
C PHE A 235 5.08 8.36 26.64
N LYS A 236 5.12 8.08 25.34
CA LYS A 236 6.29 8.27 24.47
C LYS A 236 5.90 9.13 23.29
N PHE A 237 6.75 10.10 22.98
CA PHE A 237 6.59 10.98 21.83
C PHE A 237 7.84 10.88 20.95
N ASN A 238 7.64 10.59 19.67
CA ASN A 238 8.74 10.51 18.71
C ASN A 238 8.97 11.87 18.05
N VAL A 239 10.21 12.36 18.11
CA VAL A 239 10.64 13.66 17.57
C VAL A 239 11.37 13.41 16.25
N SER A 240 10.62 13.11 15.19
CA SER A 240 11.12 12.87 13.84
C SER A 240 10.34 13.69 12.83
N ALA A 241 11.03 14.35 11.91
CA ALA A 241 10.41 15.09 10.81
C ALA A 241 9.63 14.14 9.89
N LEU A 242 10.12 12.90 9.72
CA LEU A 242 9.46 11.86 8.94
C LEU A 242 8.08 11.53 9.54
N ILE A 243 7.99 11.25 10.84
CA ILE A 243 6.73 10.89 11.52
C ILE A 243 5.77 12.08 11.56
N PHE A 244 6.29 13.29 11.85
CA PHE A 244 5.49 14.51 11.82
C PHE A 244 4.86 14.75 10.44
N SER A 245 5.66 14.64 9.37
CA SER A 245 5.21 14.81 8.00
C SER A 245 4.17 13.75 7.62
N PHE A 246 4.38 12.50 8.04
CA PHE A 246 3.43 11.42 7.83
C PHE A 246 2.09 11.70 8.52
N GLY A 247 2.10 12.15 9.77
CA GLY A 247 0.87 12.53 10.48
C GLY A 247 0.10 13.64 9.77
N TYR A 248 0.79 14.59 9.15
CA TYR A 248 0.17 15.63 8.34
C TYR A 248 -0.44 15.10 7.04
N LEU A 249 0.28 14.21 6.33
CA LEU A 249 -0.19 13.60 5.07
C LEU A 249 -1.41 12.71 5.27
N VAL A 250 -1.45 11.91 6.33
CA VAL A 250 -2.57 11.03 6.68
C VAL A 250 -3.85 11.82 6.98
N GLY A 251 -3.69 13.06 7.42
CA GLY A 251 -4.79 13.96 7.74
C GLY A 251 -5.35 13.77 9.15
N LEU A 252 -6.01 14.81 9.63
CA LEU A 252 -6.46 14.93 11.02
C LEU A 252 -7.35 13.77 11.48
N ARG A 253 -8.28 13.32 10.63
CA ARG A 253 -9.23 12.27 10.98
C ARG A 253 -8.52 10.95 11.35
N TYR A 254 -7.59 10.51 10.52
CA TYR A 254 -6.86 9.25 10.77
C TYR A 254 -5.79 9.43 11.84
N ALA A 255 -5.13 10.58 11.89
CA ALA A 255 -4.16 10.89 12.95
C ALA A 255 -4.81 10.84 14.35
N VAL A 256 -6.04 11.39 14.50
CA VAL A 256 -6.80 11.30 15.75
C VAL A 256 -7.14 9.85 16.10
N ILE A 257 -7.59 9.04 15.14
CA ILE A 257 -7.91 7.62 15.38
C ILE A 257 -6.68 6.85 15.86
N ILE A 258 -5.52 7.05 15.21
CA ILE A 258 -4.25 6.43 15.61
C ILE A 258 -3.83 6.88 17.01
N THR A 259 -3.93 8.17 17.30
CA THR A 259 -3.61 8.73 18.62
C THR A 259 -4.51 8.18 19.70
N MET A 260 -5.82 8.11 19.45
CA MET A 260 -6.78 7.52 20.41
C MET A 260 -6.51 6.04 20.67
N GLY A 261 -6.14 5.27 19.63
CA GLY A 261 -5.70 3.89 19.79
C GLY A 261 -4.44 3.76 20.65
N SER A 262 -3.47 4.66 20.47
CA SER A 262 -2.25 4.71 21.29
C SER A 262 -2.57 5.06 22.74
N LEU A 263 -3.39 6.09 22.99
CA LEU A 263 -3.82 6.47 24.34
C LEU A 263 -4.57 5.33 25.03
N LEU A 264 -5.51 4.69 24.35
CA LEU A 264 -6.24 3.53 24.86
C LEU A 264 -5.27 2.40 25.24
N SER A 265 -4.30 2.09 24.40
CA SER A 265 -3.36 1.01 24.66
C SER A 265 -2.45 1.31 25.85
N TRP A 266 -1.81 2.47 25.87
CA TRP A 266 -0.74 2.78 26.84
C TRP A 266 -1.25 3.35 28.16
N LEU A 267 -2.41 4.01 28.19
CA LEU A 267 -2.96 4.62 29.41
C LEU A 267 -4.12 3.83 30.01
N VAL A 268 -4.72 2.88 29.25
CA VAL A 268 -5.85 2.09 29.74
C VAL A 268 -5.52 0.61 29.74
N LEU A 269 -5.23 0.01 28.58
CA LEU A 269 -5.09 -1.45 28.47
C LEU A 269 -3.85 -1.99 29.19
N VAL A 270 -2.69 -1.33 29.05
CA VAL A 270 -1.46 -1.77 29.74
C VAL A 270 -1.61 -1.70 31.26
N PRO A 271 -2.06 -0.57 31.85
CA PRO A 271 -2.36 -0.51 33.27
C PRO A 271 -3.42 -1.53 33.73
N MET A 272 -4.49 -1.70 32.94
CA MET A 272 -5.57 -2.65 33.26
C MET A 272 -5.05 -4.08 33.37
N VAL A 273 -4.17 -4.54 32.46
CA VAL A 273 -3.55 -5.86 32.55
C VAL A 273 -2.73 -6.00 33.83
N ASN A 274 -1.97 -4.98 34.21
CA ASN A 274 -1.22 -4.98 35.48
C ASN A 274 -2.15 -5.06 36.68
N GLU A 275 -3.23 -4.30 36.74
CA GLU A 275 -4.20 -4.29 37.86
C GLU A 275 -4.96 -5.63 37.98
N ILE A 276 -5.27 -6.28 36.85
CA ILE A 276 -5.84 -7.64 36.87
C ILE A 276 -4.84 -8.62 37.53
N GLY A 277 -3.54 -8.47 37.27
CA GLY A 277 -2.50 -9.28 37.93
C GLY A 277 -2.39 -8.99 39.43
N VAL A 278 -2.49 -7.73 39.84
CA VAL A 278 -2.51 -7.32 41.23
C VAL A 278 -3.73 -7.90 41.96
N LEU A 279 -4.92 -7.78 41.40
CA LEU A 279 -6.16 -8.34 41.93
C LEU A 279 -6.08 -9.87 41.99
N GLY A 280 -5.60 -10.54 40.98
CA GLY A 280 -5.43 -11.99 40.95
C GLY A 280 -4.47 -12.50 42.03
N ALA A 281 -3.37 -11.80 42.26
CA ALA A 281 -2.41 -12.10 43.33
C ALA A 281 -3.02 -11.86 44.71
N ALA A 282 -3.79 -10.80 44.89
CA ALA A 282 -4.48 -10.47 46.16
C ALA A 282 -5.53 -11.52 46.52
N VAL A 283 -6.28 -12.04 45.58
CA VAL A 283 -7.32 -13.07 45.79
C VAL A 283 -6.70 -14.47 45.91
N GLY A 284 -5.68 -14.78 45.12
CA GLY A 284 -5.06 -16.12 45.07
C GLY A 284 -3.90 -16.32 46.03
N GLY A 285 -3.48 -15.31 46.82
CA GLY A 285 -2.35 -15.37 47.75
C GLY A 285 -0.98 -15.52 47.05
N GLY A 286 -0.88 -15.20 45.76
CA GLY A 286 0.33 -15.32 44.94
C GLY A 286 1.03 -13.97 44.70
N ILE A 287 2.08 -13.99 43.85
CA ILE A 287 2.82 -12.80 43.42
C ILE A 287 2.17 -12.31 42.11
N ASN A 288 2.06 -10.99 41.93
CA ASN A 288 1.61 -10.43 40.67
C ASN A 288 2.56 -10.85 39.53
N PRO A 289 2.13 -11.61 38.55
CA PRO A 289 2.99 -12.08 37.45
C PRO A 289 3.52 -10.95 36.58
N PHE A 290 2.91 -9.76 36.62
CA PHE A 290 3.29 -8.58 35.82
C PHE A 290 4.19 -7.58 36.58
N GLU A 291 4.45 -7.80 37.88
CA GLU A 291 5.25 -6.88 38.70
C GLU A 291 6.64 -6.65 38.14
N SER A 292 7.31 -7.75 37.72
CA SER A 292 8.64 -7.71 37.12
C SER A 292 8.66 -7.28 35.64
N MET A 293 7.48 -7.19 35.00
CA MET A 293 7.40 -6.82 33.58
C MET A 293 7.40 -5.30 33.41
N SER A 294 8.15 -4.82 32.40
CA SER A 294 8.03 -3.43 31.97
C SER A 294 6.69 -3.20 31.24
N ALA A 295 6.24 -1.94 31.15
CA ALA A 295 5.06 -1.57 30.41
C ALA A 295 5.15 -2.01 28.94
N GLU A 296 6.36 -1.97 28.36
CA GLU A 296 6.65 -2.41 27.00
C GLU A 296 6.48 -3.92 26.81
N LEU A 297 6.87 -4.73 27.79
CA LEU A 297 6.65 -6.17 27.74
C LEU A 297 5.18 -6.56 27.91
N ILE A 298 4.45 -5.86 28.79
CA ILE A 298 2.99 -6.05 28.94
C ILE A 298 2.30 -5.70 27.61
N PHE A 299 2.68 -4.57 27.01
CA PHE A 299 2.15 -4.19 25.68
C PHE A 299 2.43 -5.27 24.65
N ALA A 300 3.67 -5.72 24.52
CA ALA A 300 4.06 -6.68 23.49
C ALA A 300 3.36 -8.04 23.62
N ASN A 301 3.16 -8.52 24.85
CA ASN A 301 2.65 -9.86 25.07
C ASN A 301 1.13 -9.95 25.20
N TYR A 302 0.47 -8.87 25.68
CA TYR A 302 -0.96 -8.90 25.99
C TYR A 302 -1.79 -7.90 25.20
N VAL A 303 -1.35 -6.64 25.14
CA VAL A 303 -2.16 -5.58 24.49
C VAL A 303 -2.02 -5.61 22.97
N ARG A 304 -0.81 -5.81 22.47
CA ARG A 304 -0.54 -5.90 21.03
C ARG A 304 -1.34 -7.02 20.33
N PRO A 305 -1.48 -8.24 20.89
CA PRO A 305 -2.35 -9.28 20.33
C PRO A 305 -3.82 -8.86 20.21
N ILE A 306 -4.34 -8.05 21.14
CA ILE A 306 -5.70 -7.51 21.06
C ILE A 306 -5.84 -6.61 19.81
N GLY A 307 -4.87 -5.71 19.60
CA GLY A 307 -4.83 -4.86 18.42
C GLY A 307 -4.74 -5.67 17.11
N ILE A 308 -3.91 -6.70 17.09
CA ILE A 308 -3.79 -7.63 15.96
C ILE A 308 -5.11 -8.31 15.65
N GLY A 309 -5.80 -8.82 16.67
CA GLY A 309 -7.14 -9.42 16.53
C GLY A 309 -8.18 -8.44 16.00
N ALA A 310 -8.14 -7.18 16.47
CA ALA A 310 -9.03 -6.12 15.98
C ALA A 310 -8.80 -5.81 14.49
N ILE A 311 -7.53 -5.75 14.03
CA ILE A 311 -7.20 -5.55 12.62
C ILE A 311 -7.69 -6.75 11.78
N ALA A 312 -7.49 -7.99 12.25
CA ALA A 312 -7.97 -9.18 11.57
C ALA A 312 -9.49 -9.18 11.41
N MET A 313 -10.23 -8.86 12.48
CA MET A 313 -11.69 -8.78 12.44
C MET A 313 -12.17 -7.64 11.53
N ALA A 314 -11.51 -6.49 11.56
CA ALA A 314 -11.83 -5.38 10.66
C ALA A 314 -11.63 -5.79 9.18
N GLY A 315 -10.60 -6.58 8.87
CA GLY A 315 -10.39 -7.16 7.54
C GLY A 315 -11.53 -8.09 7.13
N ILE A 316 -11.96 -9.00 8.00
CA ILE A 316 -13.10 -9.92 7.76
C ILE A 316 -14.39 -9.13 7.49
N ILE A 317 -14.71 -8.17 8.35
CA ILE A 317 -15.90 -7.32 8.19
C ILE A 317 -15.80 -6.52 6.88
N GLY A 318 -14.62 -6.03 6.53
CA GLY A 318 -14.35 -5.33 5.27
C GLY A 318 -14.70 -6.19 4.05
N ILE A 319 -14.26 -7.46 4.02
CA ILE A 319 -14.58 -8.40 2.96
C ILE A 319 -16.08 -8.68 2.89
N ILE A 320 -16.75 -8.91 4.03
CA ILE A 320 -18.18 -9.15 4.08
C ILE A 320 -18.94 -7.93 3.52
N LYS A 321 -18.58 -6.71 3.92
CA LYS A 321 -19.19 -5.48 3.42
C LYS A 321 -18.94 -5.27 1.91
N SER A 322 -17.79 -5.69 1.40
CA SER A 322 -17.43 -5.59 -0.01
C SER A 322 -17.94 -6.75 -0.86
N SER A 323 -18.66 -7.70 -0.30
CA SER A 323 -19.15 -8.90 -1.00
C SER A 323 -20.03 -8.58 -2.21
N SER A 324 -20.81 -7.49 -2.15
CA SER A 324 -21.63 -7.01 -3.28
C SER A 324 -20.75 -6.52 -4.44
N VAL A 325 -19.65 -5.84 -4.15
CA VAL A 325 -18.67 -5.38 -5.16
C VAL A 325 -17.98 -6.59 -5.79
N ILE A 326 -17.55 -7.55 -4.96
CA ILE A 326 -16.97 -8.82 -5.42
C ILE A 326 -17.95 -9.59 -6.30
N GLY A 327 -19.22 -9.70 -5.90
CA GLY A 327 -20.27 -10.35 -6.67
C GLY A 327 -20.53 -9.67 -8.02
N THR A 328 -20.51 -8.34 -8.06
CA THR A 328 -20.64 -7.56 -9.30
C THR A 328 -19.43 -7.76 -10.20
N ALA A 329 -18.24 -7.70 -9.65
CA ALA A 329 -16.99 -7.95 -10.37
C ALA A 329 -16.95 -9.37 -10.97
N PHE A 330 -17.35 -10.39 -10.20
CA PHE A 330 -17.43 -11.77 -10.67
C PHE A 330 -18.47 -11.93 -11.80
N LYS A 331 -19.66 -11.33 -11.67
CA LYS A 331 -20.67 -11.33 -12.73
C LYS A 331 -20.16 -10.66 -14.00
N MET A 332 -19.40 -9.57 -13.91
CA MET A 332 -18.78 -8.92 -15.06
C MET A 332 -17.69 -9.79 -15.71
N ALA A 333 -16.88 -10.49 -14.92
CA ALA A 333 -15.84 -11.37 -15.43
C ALA A 333 -16.43 -12.63 -16.15
N VAL A 334 -17.48 -13.22 -15.57
CA VAL A 334 -18.11 -14.47 -16.08
C VAL A 334 -19.27 -14.18 -17.04
N GLY A 335 -20.00 -13.08 -16.85
CA GLY A 335 -21.25 -12.78 -17.56
C GLY A 335 -21.10 -12.15 -18.94
N LYS A 336 -19.93 -11.70 -19.34
CA LYS A 336 -19.71 -11.13 -20.68
C LYS A 336 -19.25 -12.17 -21.70
N LYS A 337 -20.12 -13.06 -22.11
CA LYS A 337 -20.27 -13.29 -23.54
C LYS A 337 -20.89 -12.02 -24.12
N ILE A 338 -20.06 -11.05 -24.46
CA ILE A 338 -20.48 -9.90 -25.24
C ILE A 338 -20.93 -10.47 -26.58
N LYS A 339 -22.23 -10.46 -26.82
CA LYS A 339 -22.74 -10.43 -28.17
C LYS A 339 -22.16 -9.17 -28.82
N THR A 340 -21.09 -9.36 -29.56
CA THR A 340 -20.58 -8.36 -30.50
C THR A 340 -21.48 -8.44 -31.71
N ASP A 341 -22.72 -7.92 -31.57
CA ASP A 341 -23.51 -7.56 -32.72
C ASP A 341 -22.89 -6.28 -33.27
N GLY A 342 -22.08 -6.42 -34.30
CA GLY A 342 -21.86 -5.62 -35.49
C GLY A 342 -21.75 -4.11 -35.45
N VAL A 343 -21.65 -3.45 -34.29
CA VAL A 343 -21.32 -2.03 -34.20
C VAL A 343 -19.88 -1.91 -33.74
N GLN A 344 -18.96 -1.65 -34.65
CA GLN A 344 -17.66 -1.07 -34.34
C GLN A 344 -17.95 0.31 -33.72
N GLU A 345 -18.19 0.35 -32.40
CA GLU A 345 -18.00 1.59 -31.66
C GLU A 345 -16.53 1.99 -31.88
N ASP A 346 -16.33 3.13 -32.47
CA ASP A 346 -15.02 3.76 -32.67
C ASP A 346 -14.44 4.05 -31.27
N THR A 347 -13.85 3.01 -30.66
CA THR A 347 -13.36 3.07 -29.29
C THR A 347 -12.20 4.06 -29.28
N LYS A 348 -12.41 5.19 -28.59
CA LYS A 348 -11.38 6.23 -28.39
C LYS A 348 -10.08 5.56 -27.92
N ARG A 349 -8.92 6.06 -28.35
CA ARG A 349 -7.60 5.54 -27.95
C ARG A 349 -7.47 5.33 -26.43
N THR A 350 -8.01 6.24 -25.65
CA THR A 350 -8.00 6.25 -24.18
C THR A 350 -8.87 5.16 -23.55
N ASP A 351 -9.82 4.62 -24.28
CA ASP A 351 -10.75 3.58 -23.82
C ASP A 351 -10.32 2.16 -24.26
N ARG A 352 -9.21 2.05 -24.99
CA ARG A 352 -8.69 0.75 -25.46
C ARG A 352 -7.87 0.08 -24.35
N ASP A 353 -8.37 -1.06 -23.88
CA ASP A 353 -7.63 -1.97 -23.01
C ASP A 353 -6.83 -2.99 -23.81
N LEU A 354 -5.92 -3.70 -23.13
CA LEU A 354 -5.24 -4.85 -23.71
C LEU A 354 -6.30 -5.90 -24.12
N LYS A 355 -6.04 -6.58 -25.24
CA LYS A 355 -6.93 -7.68 -25.68
C LYS A 355 -7.02 -8.71 -24.56
N MET A 356 -8.23 -9.09 -24.18
CA MET A 356 -8.46 -10.04 -23.08
C MET A 356 -7.71 -11.37 -23.29
N SER A 357 -7.52 -11.80 -24.56
CA SER A 357 -6.73 -12.99 -24.87
C SER A 357 -5.26 -12.87 -24.41
N PHE A 358 -4.66 -11.68 -24.56
CA PHE A 358 -3.31 -11.43 -24.03
C PHE A 358 -3.28 -11.44 -22.50
N VAL A 359 -4.26 -10.80 -21.87
CA VAL A 359 -4.37 -10.78 -20.40
C VAL A 359 -4.48 -12.20 -19.86
N MET A 360 -5.32 -13.04 -20.46
CA MET A 360 -5.50 -14.44 -20.05
C MET A 360 -4.24 -15.27 -20.30
N LEU A 361 -3.53 -15.05 -21.41
CA LEU A 361 -2.26 -15.71 -21.69
C LEU A 361 -1.20 -15.34 -20.66
N PHE A 362 -1.03 -14.04 -20.39
CA PHE A 362 -0.05 -13.57 -19.40
C PHE A 362 -0.41 -14.02 -17.99
N LEU A 363 -1.69 -14.05 -17.63
CA LEU A 363 -2.16 -14.58 -16.35
C LEU A 363 -1.79 -16.07 -16.22
N PHE A 364 -2.04 -16.86 -17.24
CA PHE A 364 -1.70 -18.27 -17.26
C PHE A 364 -0.18 -18.49 -17.12
N LEU A 365 0.63 -17.74 -17.88
CA LEU A 365 2.10 -17.79 -17.78
C LEU A 365 2.58 -17.38 -16.37
N THR A 366 1.97 -16.36 -15.78
CA THR A 366 2.31 -15.91 -14.42
C THR A 366 1.95 -16.98 -13.39
N LEU A 367 0.80 -17.65 -13.52
CA LEU A 367 0.42 -18.75 -12.63
C LEU A 367 1.38 -19.93 -12.75
N ILE A 368 1.83 -20.26 -13.96
CA ILE A 368 2.89 -21.27 -14.17
C ILE A 368 4.19 -20.82 -13.47
N ALA A 369 4.58 -19.58 -13.63
CA ALA A 369 5.79 -19.05 -12.99
C ALA A 369 5.67 -19.07 -11.45
N VAL A 370 4.50 -18.74 -10.88
CA VAL A 370 4.21 -18.90 -9.44
C VAL A 370 4.34 -20.35 -9.03
N PHE A 371 3.80 -21.28 -9.80
CA PHE A 371 3.90 -22.71 -9.51
C PHE A 371 5.34 -23.20 -9.48
N ILE A 372 6.15 -22.81 -10.48
CA ILE A 372 7.58 -23.10 -10.53
C ILE A 372 8.30 -22.47 -9.32
N PHE A 373 7.98 -21.24 -8.97
CA PHE A 373 8.53 -20.55 -7.81
C PHE A 373 8.23 -21.28 -6.51
N LEU A 374 7.01 -21.83 -6.34
CA LEU A 374 6.64 -22.59 -5.15
C LEU A 374 7.45 -23.89 -5.03
N ILE A 375 7.71 -24.58 -6.14
CA ILE A 375 8.49 -25.84 -6.11
C ILE A 375 9.99 -25.57 -5.94
N ILE A 376 10.55 -24.62 -6.70
CA ILE A 376 12.01 -24.39 -6.75
C ILE A 376 12.43 -23.37 -5.68
N GLY A 377 11.70 -22.27 -5.54
CA GLY A 377 12.05 -21.17 -4.63
C GLY A 377 11.65 -21.44 -3.19
N VAL A 378 10.42 -21.90 -2.97
CA VAL A 378 9.90 -22.19 -1.62
C VAL A 378 10.19 -23.62 -1.20
N LYS A 379 10.51 -24.51 -2.16
CA LYS A 379 10.89 -25.92 -1.95
C LYS A 379 9.82 -26.77 -1.26
N ILE A 380 8.55 -26.59 -1.65
CA ILE A 380 7.42 -27.39 -1.16
C ILE A 380 7.09 -28.52 -2.13
N THR A 381 6.36 -29.53 -1.65
CA THR A 381 5.97 -30.67 -2.46
C THR A 381 4.94 -30.31 -3.54
N LEU A 382 4.80 -31.15 -4.57
CA LEU A 382 3.90 -30.91 -5.68
C LEU A 382 2.45 -30.68 -5.23
N THR A 383 1.97 -31.50 -4.29
CA THR A 383 0.60 -31.38 -3.74
C THR A 383 0.40 -30.07 -2.97
N GLN A 384 1.37 -29.71 -2.13
CA GLN A 384 1.38 -28.46 -1.38
C GLN A 384 1.44 -27.23 -2.33
N ALA A 385 2.24 -27.32 -3.41
CA ALA A 385 2.35 -26.26 -4.41
C ALA A 385 1.03 -26.06 -5.18
N LEU A 386 0.30 -27.13 -5.51
CA LEU A 386 -1.01 -27.02 -6.14
C LEU A 386 -2.04 -26.36 -5.23
N VAL A 387 -2.09 -26.74 -3.94
CA VAL A 387 -2.99 -26.14 -2.97
C VAL A 387 -2.62 -24.67 -2.72
N ALA A 388 -1.31 -24.37 -2.59
CA ALA A 388 -0.83 -23.02 -2.45
C ALA A 388 -1.15 -22.14 -3.65
N LEU A 389 -0.96 -22.65 -4.89
CA LEU A 389 -1.31 -21.94 -6.12
C LEU A 389 -2.81 -21.61 -6.18
N LEU A 390 -3.65 -22.57 -5.84
CA LEU A 390 -5.10 -22.36 -5.79
C LEU A 390 -5.46 -21.29 -4.76
N THR A 391 -4.86 -21.35 -3.57
CA THR A 391 -5.04 -20.38 -2.49
C THR A 391 -4.60 -18.98 -2.92
N ILE A 392 -3.40 -18.84 -3.51
CA ILE A 392 -2.90 -17.57 -4.06
C ILE A 392 -3.89 -17.02 -5.08
N THR A 393 -4.33 -17.85 -6.01
CA THR A 393 -5.21 -17.42 -7.11
C THR A 393 -6.54 -16.90 -6.58
N ILE A 394 -7.20 -17.65 -5.69
CA ILE A 394 -8.50 -17.28 -5.13
C ILE A 394 -8.38 -16.04 -4.26
N ILE A 395 -7.43 -16.02 -3.33
CA ILE A 395 -7.27 -14.90 -2.40
C ILE A 395 -6.86 -13.63 -3.16
N SER A 396 -5.88 -13.72 -4.06
CA SER A 396 -5.46 -12.56 -4.85
C SER A 396 -6.60 -12.01 -5.70
N PHE A 397 -7.36 -12.87 -6.41
CA PHE A 397 -8.49 -12.44 -7.23
C PHE A 397 -9.58 -11.73 -6.41
N LEU A 398 -9.99 -12.32 -5.29
CA LEU A 398 -11.04 -11.73 -4.46
C LEU A 398 -10.59 -10.42 -3.80
N PHE A 399 -9.39 -10.41 -3.28
CA PHE A 399 -8.91 -9.27 -2.50
C PHE A 399 -8.39 -8.11 -3.36
N THR A 400 -7.96 -8.34 -4.60
CA THR A 400 -7.55 -7.25 -5.50
C THR A 400 -8.70 -6.28 -5.77
N THR A 401 -9.91 -6.78 -5.98
CA THR A 401 -11.09 -5.92 -6.16
C THR A 401 -11.46 -5.15 -4.91
N VAL A 402 -11.31 -5.78 -3.72
CA VAL A 402 -11.55 -5.12 -2.44
C VAL A 402 -10.51 -4.04 -2.16
N ALA A 403 -9.22 -4.32 -2.43
CA ALA A 403 -8.14 -3.36 -2.28
C ALA A 403 -8.34 -2.14 -3.19
N ALA A 404 -8.65 -2.39 -4.46
CA ALA A 404 -8.93 -1.35 -5.44
C ALA A 404 -10.09 -0.43 -5.01
N ASN A 405 -11.20 -1.02 -4.54
CA ASN A 405 -12.34 -0.26 -4.05
C ASN A 405 -12.01 0.56 -2.78
N ALA A 406 -11.25 -0.03 -1.86
CA ALA A 406 -10.84 0.66 -0.64
C ALA A 406 -9.93 1.86 -0.93
N ILE A 407 -8.94 1.72 -1.84
CA ILE A 407 -8.07 2.82 -2.26
C ILE A 407 -8.87 3.91 -2.97
N ALA A 408 -9.77 3.54 -3.86
CA ALA A 408 -10.63 4.49 -4.57
C ALA A 408 -11.48 5.35 -3.62
N ILE A 409 -11.84 4.82 -2.45
CA ILE A 409 -12.65 5.56 -1.45
C ILE A 409 -11.76 6.33 -0.47
N VAL A 410 -10.71 5.71 0.06
CA VAL A 410 -9.92 6.24 1.19
C VAL A 410 -8.67 6.97 0.73
N GLY A 411 -8.11 6.59 -0.43
CA GLY A 411 -6.85 7.13 -0.97
C GLY A 411 -5.59 6.55 -0.34
N SER A 412 -5.71 5.61 0.62
CA SER A 412 -4.57 4.93 1.21
C SER A 412 -4.71 3.41 1.06
N ASN A 413 -3.58 2.74 0.90
CA ASN A 413 -3.56 1.30 0.67
C ASN A 413 -3.86 0.52 1.97
N PRO A 414 -4.95 -0.28 2.05
CA PRO A 414 -5.33 -1.03 3.24
C PRO A 414 -4.51 -2.32 3.44
N VAL A 415 -3.34 -2.42 2.81
CA VAL A 415 -2.54 -3.67 2.75
C VAL A 415 -2.19 -4.23 4.12
N SER A 416 -1.91 -3.41 5.13
CA SER A 416 -1.53 -3.90 6.46
C SER A 416 -2.58 -4.81 7.10
N GLY A 417 -3.85 -4.43 7.04
CA GLY A 417 -4.96 -5.25 7.55
C GLY A 417 -5.22 -6.49 6.68
N MET A 418 -5.20 -6.32 5.37
CA MET A 418 -5.43 -7.41 4.40
C MET A 418 -4.28 -8.43 4.41
N THR A 419 -3.03 -8.00 4.65
CA THR A 419 -1.88 -8.89 4.83
C THR A 419 -2.10 -9.87 5.97
N LEU A 420 -2.54 -9.38 7.13
CA LEU A 420 -2.78 -10.23 8.27
C LEU A 420 -3.86 -11.28 7.97
N MET A 421 -4.96 -10.87 7.33
CA MET A 421 -6.01 -11.80 6.89
C MET A 421 -5.47 -12.84 5.91
N THR A 422 -4.70 -12.42 4.92
CA THR A 422 -4.08 -13.30 3.95
C THR A 422 -3.18 -14.34 4.63
N LEU A 423 -2.32 -13.90 5.56
CA LEU A 423 -1.43 -14.79 6.29
C LEU A 423 -2.21 -15.79 7.16
N ILE A 424 -3.28 -15.36 7.83
CA ILE A 424 -4.13 -16.26 8.63
C ILE A 424 -4.77 -17.32 7.73
N LEU A 425 -5.46 -16.90 6.66
CA LEU A 425 -6.12 -17.83 5.74
C LEU A 425 -5.14 -18.80 5.07
N THR A 426 -4.01 -18.27 4.60
CA THR A 426 -2.95 -19.07 3.98
C THR A 426 -2.37 -20.08 4.97
N SER A 427 -2.09 -19.66 6.21
CA SER A 427 -1.53 -20.54 7.23
C SER A 427 -2.48 -21.68 7.59
N VAL A 428 -3.78 -21.41 7.74
CA VAL A 428 -4.78 -22.45 8.02
C VAL A 428 -4.81 -23.49 6.89
N VAL A 429 -4.79 -23.05 5.63
CA VAL A 429 -4.79 -23.96 4.48
C VAL A 429 -3.49 -24.75 4.38
N LEU A 430 -2.32 -24.12 4.62
CA LEU A 430 -1.03 -24.79 4.53
C LEU A 430 -0.84 -25.82 5.63
N VAL A 431 -1.26 -25.55 6.85
CA VAL A 431 -1.23 -26.53 7.96
C VAL A 431 -2.11 -27.74 7.64
N ALA A 432 -3.28 -27.53 7.02
CA ALA A 432 -4.16 -28.63 6.61
C ALA A 432 -3.53 -29.57 5.56
N VAL A 433 -2.52 -29.12 4.81
CA VAL A 433 -1.77 -29.96 3.85
C VAL A 433 -0.38 -30.38 4.37
N GLY A 434 -0.17 -30.30 5.68
CA GLY A 434 1.05 -30.78 6.34
C GLY A 434 2.26 -29.85 6.21
N LEU A 435 2.05 -28.55 5.96
CA LEU A 435 3.09 -27.53 6.05
C LEU A 435 3.04 -26.87 7.43
N ASP A 436 3.72 -27.48 8.39
CA ASP A 436 3.82 -27.03 9.78
C ASP A 436 5.26 -26.62 10.14
N GLY A 437 5.44 -26.24 11.40
CA GLY A 437 6.75 -25.87 11.93
C GLY A 437 7.36 -24.65 11.23
N TRP A 438 8.69 -24.55 11.25
CA TRP A 438 9.41 -23.41 10.65
C TRP A 438 9.31 -23.39 9.12
N GLN A 439 9.26 -24.57 8.47
CA GLN A 439 9.08 -24.66 7.01
C GLN A 439 7.72 -24.12 6.58
N GLY A 440 6.65 -24.45 7.31
CA GLY A 440 5.31 -23.91 7.10
C GLY A 440 5.27 -22.39 7.27
N MET A 441 5.97 -21.84 8.26
CA MET A 441 6.06 -20.39 8.49
C MET A 441 6.79 -19.69 7.34
N VAL A 442 7.92 -20.20 6.87
CA VAL A 442 8.66 -19.64 5.71
C VAL A 442 7.79 -19.68 4.43
N SER A 443 7.15 -20.81 4.20
CA SER A 443 6.25 -20.97 3.04
C SER A 443 5.06 -20.02 3.12
N GLY A 444 4.44 -19.88 4.29
CA GLY A 444 3.32 -18.96 4.53
C GLY A 444 3.71 -17.51 4.30
N LEU A 445 4.89 -17.08 4.76
CA LEU A 445 5.38 -15.72 4.53
C LEU A 445 5.73 -15.47 3.06
N SER A 446 6.30 -16.44 2.36
CA SER A 446 6.63 -16.31 0.93
C SER A 446 5.36 -16.24 0.07
N ILE A 447 4.37 -17.08 0.35
CA ILE A 447 3.05 -17.06 -0.31
C ILE A 447 2.32 -15.77 0.04
N GLY A 448 2.33 -15.39 1.32
CA GLY A 448 1.79 -14.11 1.77
C GLY A 448 2.42 -12.91 1.06
N GLY A 449 3.74 -12.95 0.82
CA GLY A 449 4.46 -11.96 0.04
C GLY A 449 3.93 -11.80 -1.38
N VAL A 450 3.67 -12.91 -2.08
CA VAL A 450 3.06 -12.90 -3.42
C VAL A 450 1.67 -12.26 -3.37
N VAL A 451 0.80 -12.72 -2.47
CA VAL A 451 -0.58 -12.24 -2.38
C VAL A 451 -0.63 -10.78 -1.95
N CYS A 452 0.13 -10.39 -0.93
CA CYS A 452 0.12 -9.00 -0.42
C CYS A 452 0.68 -8.01 -1.45
N THR A 453 1.70 -8.40 -2.21
CA THR A 453 2.19 -7.57 -3.32
C THR A 453 1.17 -7.49 -4.45
N ALA A 454 0.43 -8.56 -4.73
CA ALA A 454 -0.67 -8.52 -5.70
C ALA A 454 -1.78 -7.56 -5.28
N LEU A 455 -2.19 -7.60 -4.02
CA LEU A 455 -3.21 -6.70 -3.46
C LEU A 455 -2.78 -5.24 -3.52
N SER A 456 -1.54 -4.99 -3.09
CA SER A 456 -0.98 -3.64 -3.08
C SER A 456 -0.89 -3.09 -4.49
N MET A 457 -0.36 -3.88 -5.43
CA MET A 457 -0.19 -3.46 -6.83
C MET A 457 -1.53 -3.22 -7.53
N ALA A 458 -2.54 -4.05 -7.25
CA ALA A 458 -3.89 -3.83 -7.77
C ALA A 458 -4.46 -2.48 -7.30
N GLY A 459 -4.30 -2.15 -6.03
CA GLY A 459 -4.73 -0.86 -5.52
C GLY A 459 -4.01 0.33 -6.14
N GLY A 460 -2.70 0.25 -6.30
CA GLY A 460 -1.92 1.32 -6.94
C GLY A 460 -2.14 1.44 -8.45
N PHE A 461 -2.63 0.39 -9.11
CA PHE A 461 -2.95 0.42 -10.54
C PHE A 461 -4.27 1.15 -10.84
N VAL A 462 -5.26 1.12 -9.94
CA VAL A 462 -6.52 1.85 -10.05
C VAL A 462 -6.34 3.32 -9.78
#